data_e6dc1134b80c7da073aa7feebcf603a0
#
_entry.id   e6dc1134b80c7da073aa7feebcf603a0
#
_cell.length_a   1.000
_cell.length_b   1.000
_cell.length_c   1.000
_cell.angle_alpha   90.00
_cell.angle_beta   90.00
_cell.angle_gamma   90.00
#
_symmetry.space_group_name_H-M   'P 1'
#
loop_
_entity.id
_entity.type
_entity.pdbx_description
1 polymer ?
#
loop_
_entity_poly.entity_id
_entity_poly.type
_entity_poly.pdbx_seq_one_letter_code
_entity_poly.pdbx_strand_id
1 'polypeptide(L)'
;KRQVEINKGRANANVLMGRLLRAMAAVTELRLVSAEGGSKGNAIPTAAAAVVTVADGSAARKAAETLAAEMKKEYRIADPGLTVAVETVETKSLPMDEVTTGKALCMLTCLPNGVQAMSMDIPGLVQTSLNIGILKCGDDELTAVCSVRSSVASQKQMVRDRLRCLTEQLGGRVDVVGDYPAWEYLSLIHI
;
A
#
# COMPACT_ATOMS: atom_id res chain seq x y z
N LYS A 1 -14.63 -2.51 0.24
CA LYS A 1 -14.68 -1.02 0.31
C LYS A 1 -14.20 -0.45 -1.04
N ARG A 2 -14.89 0.50 -1.63
CA ARG A 2 -14.57 1.06 -2.95
C ARG A 2 -13.57 2.21 -2.81
N GLN A 3 -12.74 2.44 -3.83
CA GLN A 3 -11.80 3.58 -3.87
C GLN A 3 -12.52 4.95 -3.77
N VAL A 4 -13.80 5.05 -4.11
CA VAL A 4 -14.62 6.26 -3.90
C VAL A 4 -14.74 6.68 -2.43
N GLU A 5 -14.37 5.81 -1.48
CA GLU A 5 -14.35 6.08 -0.04
C GLU A 5 -12.94 6.40 0.48
N ILE A 6 -12.00 6.71 -0.41
CA ILE A 6 -10.58 6.90 -0.06
C ILE A 6 -10.35 8.07 0.91
N ASN A 7 -11.25 9.07 0.88
CA ASN A 7 -11.24 10.22 1.80
C ASN A 7 -11.87 9.93 3.18
N LYS A 8 -12.39 8.73 3.40
CA LYS A 8 -13.00 8.36 4.70
C LYS A 8 -12.01 7.82 5.71
N GLY A 9 -10.71 7.95 5.45
CA GLY A 9 -9.64 7.50 6.35
C GLY A 9 -9.60 5.98 6.58
N ARG A 10 -10.14 5.19 5.63
CA ARG A 10 -10.13 3.73 5.72
C ARG A 10 -8.72 3.17 5.69
N ALA A 11 -8.47 2.17 6.51
CA ALA A 11 -7.23 1.42 6.51
C ALA A 11 -7.03 0.66 5.19
N ASN A 12 -5.85 0.78 4.60
CA ASN A 12 -5.40 -0.07 3.49
C ASN A 12 -4.50 -1.16 4.08
N ALA A 13 -4.94 -2.42 4.01
CA ALA A 13 -4.23 -3.52 4.64
C ALA A 13 -2.81 -3.73 4.09
N ASN A 14 -2.56 -3.46 2.80
CA ASN A 14 -1.23 -3.53 2.20
C ASN A 14 -0.28 -2.49 2.82
N VAL A 15 -0.77 -1.27 3.04
CA VAL A 15 0.00 -0.20 3.70
C VAL A 15 0.30 -0.56 5.15
N LEU A 16 -0.69 -1.06 5.89
CA LEU A 16 -0.50 -1.46 7.29
C LEU A 16 0.49 -2.62 7.42
N MET A 17 0.42 -3.60 6.52
CA MET A 17 1.38 -4.70 6.47
C MET A 17 2.80 -4.17 6.23
N GLY A 18 3.00 -3.26 5.26
CA GLY A 18 4.30 -2.63 5.02
C GLY A 18 4.86 -1.93 6.26
N ARG A 19 4.01 -1.21 7.02
CA ARG A 19 4.40 -0.58 8.29
C ARG A 19 4.83 -1.60 9.34
N LEU A 20 4.10 -2.71 9.48
CA LEU A 20 4.45 -3.79 10.41
C LEU A 20 5.78 -4.44 10.05
N LEU A 21 5.98 -4.79 8.80
CA LEU A 21 7.23 -5.37 8.31
C LEU A 21 8.41 -4.42 8.55
N ARG A 22 8.24 -3.13 8.34
CA ARG A 22 9.27 -2.11 8.60
C ARG A 22 9.61 -2.00 10.09
N ALA A 23 8.60 -2.06 10.97
CA ALA A 23 8.81 -2.03 12.41
C ALA A 23 9.56 -3.28 12.91
N MET A 24 9.23 -4.46 12.37
CA MET A 24 9.94 -5.71 12.68
C MET A 24 11.39 -5.65 12.20
N ALA A 25 11.63 -5.20 10.97
CA ALA A 25 12.96 -5.08 10.39
C ALA A 25 13.86 -4.03 11.10
N ALA A 26 13.27 -3.13 11.88
CA ALA A 26 14.02 -2.15 12.66
C ALA A 26 14.64 -2.73 13.95
N VAL A 27 14.16 -3.87 14.41
CA VAL A 27 14.60 -4.49 15.69
C VAL A 27 15.31 -5.82 15.53
N THR A 28 15.22 -6.45 14.35
CA THR A 28 15.88 -7.73 14.07
C THR A 28 16.16 -7.87 12.57
N GLU A 29 17.12 -8.71 12.22
CA GLU A 29 17.29 -9.13 10.84
C GLU A 29 16.02 -9.84 10.36
N LEU A 30 15.52 -9.41 9.20
CA LEU A 30 14.28 -9.90 8.60
C LEU A 30 14.51 -10.21 7.13
N ARG A 31 13.98 -11.34 6.67
CA ARG A 31 13.90 -11.71 5.25
C ARG A 31 12.47 -11.99 4.87
N LEU A 32 12.02 -11.41 3.78
CA LEU A 32 10.69 -11.64 3.24
C LEU A 32 10.62 -12.99 2.53
N VAL A 33 9.60 -13.78 2.82
CA VAL A 33 9.30 -15.03 2.10
C VAL A 33 8.17 -14.77 1.11
N SER A 34 7.08 -14.15 1.56
CA SER A 34 5.95 -13.80 0.71
C SER A 34 5.18 -12.61 1.29
N ALA A 35 4.46 -11.91 0.41
CA ALA A 35 3.54 -10.84 0.78
C ALA A 35 2.38 -10.80 -0.20
N GLU A 36 1.17 -10.74 0.31
CA GLU A 36 -0.03 -10.67 -0.53
C GLU A 36 -1.13 -9.86 0.15
N GLY A 37 -1.98 -9.24 -0.63
CA GLY A 37 -3.13 -8.52 -0.10
C GLY A 37 -3.99 -7.89 -1.17
N GLY A 38 -5.29 -7.82 -0.89
CA GLY A 38 -6.29 -7.31 -1.79
C GLY A 38 -6.60 -8.24 -2.97
N SER A 39 -7.71 -8.01 -3.63
CA SER A 39 -8.19 -8.82 -4.76
C SER A 39 -8.63 -7.98 -5.96
N LYS A 40 -8.74 -6.67 -5.81
CA LYS A 40 -9.20 -5.74 -6.85
C LYS A 40 -8.39 -4.46 -6.80
N GLY A 41 -7.84 -4.01 -7.94
CA GLY A 41 -7.04 -2.80 -8.03
C GLY A 41 -7.78 -1.53 -7.57
N ASN A 42 -9.09 -1.46 -7.81
CA ASN A 42 -9.94 -0.32 -7.48
C ASN A 42 -10.69 -0.43 -6.14
N ALA A 43 -10.31 -1.35 -5.28
CA ALA A 43 -10.86 -1.51 -3.94
C ALA A 43 -9.76 -1.34 -2.89
N ILE A 44 -10.08 -0.69 -1.76
CA ILE A 44 -9.17 -0.61 -0.62
C ILE A 44 -9.07 -2.02 0.00
N PRO A 45 -7.86 -2.61 0.07
CA PRO A 45 -7.68 -3.94 0.64
C PRO A 45 -8.13 -3.99 2.11
N THR A 46 -8.86 -5.04 2.44
CA THR A 46 -9.34 -5.29 3.82
C THR A 46 -8.53 -6.34 4.55
N ALA A 47 -7.66 -7.06 3.82
CA ALA A 47 -6.77 -8.07 4.37
C ALA A 47 -5.46 -8.08 3.59
N ALA A 48 -4.39 -8.34 4.28
CA ALA A 48 -3.06 -8.61 3.75
C ALA A 48 -2.33 -9.56 4.69
N ALA A 49 -1.41 -10.34 4.15
CA ALA A 49 -0.59 -11.27 4.90
C ALA A 49 0.85 -11.25 4.35
N ALA A 50 1.81 -11.48 5.22
CA ALA A 50 3.20 -11.70 4.83
C ALA A 50 3.81 -12.83 5.67
N VAL A 51 4.71 -13.58 5.05
CA VAL A 51 5.55 -14.56 5.71
C VAL A 51 6.98 -14.04 5.69
N VAL A 52 7.63 -14.07 6.84
CA VAL A 52 9.00 -13.59 7.00
C VAL A 52 9.80 -14.58 7.84
N THR A 53 11.11 -14.62 7.61
CA THR A 53 12.05 -15.19 8.57
C THR A 53 12.70 -14.05 9.36
N VAL A 54 12.94 -14.25 10.64
CA VAL A 54 13.55 -13.27 11.53
C VAL A 54 14.59 -13.94 12.42
N ALA A 55 15.66 -13.21 12.74
CA ALA A 55 16.68 -13.71 13.65
C ALA A 55 16.19 -13.77 15.11
N ASP A 56 15.40 -12.79 15.54
CA ASP A 56 14.77 -12.74 16.87
C ASP A 56 13.23 -12.62 16.73
N GLY A 57 12.55 -13.76 16.85
CA GLY A 57 11.09 -13.83 16.76
C GLY A 57 10.37 -13.11 17.90
N SER A 58 10.97 -13.05 19.09
CA SER A 58 10.39 -12.35 20.25
C SER A 58 10.41 -10.84 20.04
N ALA A 59 11.55 -10.29 19.62
CA ALA A 59 11.69 -8.86 19.29
C ALA A 59 10.76 -8.46 18.15
N ALA A 60 10.71 -9.24 17.08
CA ALA A 60 9.84 -9.01 15.92
C ALA A 60 8.37 -8.97 16.33
N ARG A 61 7.90 -9.97 17.08
CA ARG A 61 6.52 -10.05 17.59
C ARG A 61 6.17 -8.83 18.44
N LYS A 62 7.02 -8.49 19.40
CA LYS A 62 6.82 -7.33 20.29
C LYS A 62 6.70 -6.03 19.48
N ALA A 63 7.56 -5.82 18.48
CA ALA A 63 7.51 -4.63 17.63
C ALA A 63 6.19 -4.57 16.84
N ALA A 64 5.77 -5.69 16.24
CA ALA A 64 4.52 -5.78 15.49
C ALA A 64 3.29 -5.55 16.39
N GLU A 65 3.23 -6.16 17.56
CA GLU A 65 2.12 -6.01 18.53
C GLU A 65 2.03 -4.56 19.06
N THR A 66 3.16 -3.93 19.34
CA THR A 66 3.22 -2.53 19.77
C THR A 66 2.64 -1.62 18.69
N LEU A 67 3.11 -1.75 17.45
CA LEU A 67 2.58 -0.94 16.34
C LEU A 67 1.12 -1.27 16.04
N ALA A 68 0.69 -2.54 16.14
CA ALA A 68 -0.69 -2.93 15.96
C ALA A 68 -1.64 -2.24 16.96
N ALA A 69 -1.21 -2.08 18.20
CA ALA A 69 -1.99 -1.36 19.21
C ALA A 69 -2.14 0.14 18.87
N GLU A 70 -1.10 0.75 18.32
CA GLU A 70 -1.15 2.14 17.83
C GLU A 70 -2.06 2.26 16.60
N MET A 71 -1.94 1.35 15.63
CA MET A 71 -2.80 1.31 14.45
C MET A 71 -4.29 1.18 14.82
N LYS A 72 -4.63 0.37 15.81
CA LYS A 72 -6.01 0.27 16.30
C LYS A 72 -6.54 1.60 16.84
N LYS A 73 -5.69 2.39 17.50
CA LYS A 73 -6.05 3.75 17.95
C LYS A 73 -6.21 4.71 16.77
N GLU A 74 -5.29 4.64 15.80
CA GLU A 74 -5.30 5.46 14.58
C GLU A 74 -6.62 5.28 13.80
N TYR A 75 -7.04 4.02 13.63
CA TYR A 75 -8.19 3.66 12.81
C TYR A 75 -9.48 3.37 13.61
N ARG A 76 -9.51 3.72 14.90
CA ARG A 76 -10.65 3.38 15.80
C ARG A 76 -12.02 3.85 15.31
N ILE A 77 -12.06 4.94 14.53
CA ILE A 77 -13.31 5.50 13.99
C ILE A 77 -13.60 4.92 12.60
N ALA A 78 -12.60 4.93 11.73
CA ALA A 78 -12.79 4.53 10.33
C ALA A 78 -12.91 3.01 10.16
N ASP A 79 -12.11 2.24 10.90
CA ASP A 79 -12.11 0.77 10.86
C ASP A 79 -11.97 0.17 12.27
N PRO A 80 -13.02 0.25 13.11
CA PRO A 80 -12.98 -0.22 14.51
C PRO A 80 -12.73 -1.73 14.64
N GLY A 81 -12.98 -2.50 13.58
CA GLY A 81 -12.72 -3.94 13.50
C GLY A 81 -11.31 -4.30 13.03
N LEU A 82 -10.36 -3.35 13.01
CA LEU A 82 -8.97 -3.64 12.63
C LEU A 82 -8.34 -4.66 13.58
N THR A 83 -7.82 -5.74 13.01
CA THR A 83 -7.07 -6.78 13.73
C THR A 83 -5.72 -7.02 13.07
N VAL A 84 -4.74 -7.34 13.89
CA VAL A 84 -3.41 -7.82 13.47
C VAL A 84 -3.12 -9.07 14.27
N ALA A 85 -2.72 -10.13 13.59
CA ALA A 85 -2.25 -11.37 14.19
C ALA A 85 -0.79 -11.61 13.79
N VAL A 86 0.03 -12.09 14.72
CA VAL A 86 1.41 -12.50 14.47
C VAL A 86 1.56 -13.92 14.97
N GLU A 87 1.81 -14.84 14.05
CA GLU A 87 1.86 -16.27 14.31
C GLU A 87 3.21 -16.84 13.84
N THR A 88 3.65 -17.91 14.49
CA THR A 88 4.78 -18.70 14.01
C THR A 88 4.24 -19.77 13.08
N VAL A 89 4.75 -19.80 11.85
CA VAL A 89 4.35 -20.77 10.83
C VAL A 89 5.56 -21.52 10.30
N GLU A 90 5.35 -22.76 9.89
CA GLU A 90 6.34 -23.50 9.13
C GLU A 90 6.16 -23.21 7.63
N THR A 91 7.27 -22.99 6.93
CA THR A 91 7.26 -22.80 5.48
C THR A 91 8.41 -23.57 4.85
N LYS A 92 8.16 -24.10 3.65
CA LYS A 92 9.19 -24.73 2.81
C LYS A 92 9.78 -23.74 1.79
N SER A 93 9.16 -22.59 1.64
CA SER A 93 9.63 -21.55 0.72
C SER A 93 10.86 -20.87 1.28
N LEU A 94 11.84 -20.62 0.42
CA LEU A 94 13.07 -19.93 0.80
C LEU A 94 12.78 -18.42 0.93
N PRO A 95 13.41 -17.74 1.88
CA PRO A 95 13.32 -16.29 1.98
C PRO A 95 14.08 -15.62 0.85
N MET A 96 13.63 -14.46 0.46
CA MET A 96 14.37 -13.56 -0.43
C MET A 96 15.70 -13.16 0.22
N ASP A 97 16.69 -12.86 -0.61
CA ASP A 97 17.96 -12.30 -0.13
C ASP A 97 17.77 -10.91 0.52
N GLU A 98 18.83 -10.42 1.13
CA GLU A 98 18.82 -9.14 1.86
C GLU A 98 18.48 -7.97 0.97
N VAL A 99 19.07 -7.90 -0.21
CA VAL A 99 18.89 -6.80 -1.15
C VAL A 99 17.44 -6.78 -1.65
N THR A 100 16.91 -7.92 -2.03
CA THR A 100 15.53 -8.07 -2.52
C THR A 100 14.52 -7.76 -1.41
N THR A 101 14.75 -8.26 -0.20
CA THR A 101 13.93 -7.90 0.98
C THR A 101 13.96 -6.40 1.23
N GLY A 102 15.15 -5.77 1.20
CA GLY A 102 15.31 -4.33 1.37
C GLY A 102 14.53 -3.52 0.33
N LYS A 103 14.57 -3.94 -0.94
CA LYS A 103 13.80 -3.33 -2.03
C LYS A 103 12.29 -3.48 -1.81
N ALA A 104 11.82 -4.66 -1.40
CA ALA A 104 10.41 -4.91 -1.10
C ALA A 104 9.91 -4.03 0.06
N LEU A 105 10.68 -3.93 1.14
CA LEU A 105 10.36 -3.06 2.28
C LEU A 105 10.36 -1.58 1.88
N CYS A 106 11.31 -1.15 1.06
CA CYS A 106 11.34 0.22 0.51
C CYS A 106 10.10 0.50 -0.33
N MET A 107 9.73 -0.39 -1.24
CA MET A 107 8.53 -0.27 -2.05
C MET A 107 7.28 -0.14 -1.17
N LEU A 108 7.07 -1.06 -0.24
CA LEU A 108 5.90 -1.07 0.65
C LEU A 108 5.82 0.16 1.56
N THR A 109 6.97 0.75 1.90
CA THR A 109 7.04 1.94 2.75
C THR A 109 6.81 3.23 1.97
N CYS A 110 7.34 3.32 0.74
CA CYS A 110 7.43 4.56 -0.02
C CYS A 110 6.36 4.70 -1.10
N LEU A 111 5.65 3.62 -1.49
CA LEU A 111 4.54 3.74 -2.42
C LEU A 111 3.48 4.70 -1.86
N PRO A 112 3.14 5.76 -2.60
CA PRO A 112 2.06 6.65 -2.17
C PRO A 112 0.73 5.90 -2.10
N ASN A 113 -0.13 6.30 -1.17
CA ASN A 113 -1.48 5.75 -1.05
C ASN A 113 -2.42 6.80 -0.46
N GLY A 114 -3.70 6.73 -0.81
CA GLY A 114 -4.71 7.64 -0.28
C GLY A 114 -4.93 8.88 -1.15
N VAL A 115 -5.47 9.91 -0.53
CA VAL A 115 -5.71 11.21 -1.16
C VAL A 115 -4.36 11.91 -1.38
N GLN A 116 -4.13 12.32 -2.63
CA GLN A 116 -2.93 13.07 -3.04
C GLN A 116 -3.22 14.57 -3.16
N ALA A 117 -4.44 14.93 -3.57
CA ALA A 117 -4.91 16.31 -3.62
C ALA A 117 -6.43 16.36 -3.48
N MET A 118 -6.91 17.42 -2.83
CA MET A 118 -8.32 17.81 -2.81
C MET A 118 -8.56 18.89 -3.86
N SER A 119 -9.79 18.94 -4.39
CA SER A 119 -10.19 20.02 -5.28
C SER A 119 -10.17 21.35 -4.54
N MET A 120 -9.61 22.37 -5.18
CA MET A 120 -9.67 23.75 -4.69
C MET A 120 -10.99 24.44 -5.07
N ASP A 121 -11.65 23.95 -6.12
CA ASP A 121 -12.88 24.55 -6.65
C ASP A 121 -14.13 23.96 -5.97
N ILE A 122 -14.08 22.68 -5.57
CA ILE A 122 -15.22 21.98 -5.00
C ILE A 122 -14.85 21.42 -3.63
N PRO A 123 -15.36 22.01 -2.54
CA PRO A 123 -15.10 21.53 -1.19
C PRO A 123 -15.51 20.05 -1.00
N GLY A 124 -14.62 19.27 -0.40
CA GLY A 124 -14.86 17.85 -0.12
C GLY A 124 -14.63 16.89 -1.29
N LEU A 125 -14.39 17.39 -2.51
CA LEU A 125 -14.09 16.55 -3.67
C LEU A 125 -12.61 16.13 -3.68
N VAL A 126 -12.36 14.82 -3.76
CA VAL A 126 -11.01 14.29 -4.00
C VAL A 126 -10.63 14.52 -5.47
N GLN A 127 -9.64 15.36 -5.70
CA GLN A 127 -9.13 15.64 -7.04
C GLN A 127 -8.19 14.55 -7.55
N THR A 128 -7.26 14.11 -6.69
CA THR A 128 -6.25 13.10 -7.04
C THR A 128 -6.09 12.10 -5.92
N SER A 129 -6.12 10.83 -6.25
CA SER A 129 -5.92 9.75 -5.30
C SER A 129 -5.21 8.55 -5.92
N LEU A 130 -4.58 7.76 -5.06
CA LEU A 130 -3.98 6.49 -5.41
C LEU A 130 -4.37 5.44 -4.38
N ASN A 131 -4.64 4.23 -4.84
CA ASN A 131 -4.92 3.09 -4.00
C ASN A 131 -4.00 1.92 -4.37
N ILE A 132 -3.27 1.38 -3.40
CA ILE A 132 -2.53 0.11 -3.55
C ILE A 132 -3.55 -1.01 -3.37
N GLY A 133 -4.17 -1.44 -4.47
CA GLY A 133 -5.33 -2.33 -4.46
C GLY A 133 -4.98 -3.81 -4.36
N ILE A 134 -3.87 -4.24 -4.97
CA ILE A 134 -3.39 -5.63 -4.92
C ILE A 134 -1.90 -5.61 -4.65
N LEU A 135 -1.46 -6.51 -3.80
CA LEU A 135 -0.07 -6.89 -3.62
C LEU A 135 0.03 -8.39 -3.82
N LYS A 136 1.00 -8.83 -4.61
CA LYS A 136 1.21 -10.24 -4.92
C LYS A 136 2.70 -10.54 -5.03
N CYS A 137 3.13 -11.57 -4.32
CA CYS A 137 4.44 -12.17 -4.45
C CYS A 137 4.36 -13.33 -5.44
N GLY A 138 5.14 -13.27 -6.51
CA GLY A 138 5.40 -14.38 -7.40
C GLY A 138 6.72 -15.06 -7.04
N ASP A 139 7.17 -15.99 -7.89
CA ASP A 139 8.41 -16.73 -7.66
C ASP A 139 9.64 -15.81 -7.69
N ASP A 140 9.66 -14.84 -8.61
CA ASP A 140 10.80 -13.96 -8.87
C ASP A 140 10.49 -12.46 -8.72
N GLU A 141 9.24 -12.10 -8.40
CA GLU A 141 8.86 -10.69 -8.32
C GLU A 141 7.81 -10.40 -7.24
N LEU A 142 7.86 -9.18 -6.72
CA LEU A 142 6.80 -8.58 -5.92
C LEU A 142 6.09 -7.53 -6.75
N THR A 143 4.80 -7.74 -7.00
CA THR A 143 3.97 -6.87 -7.84
C THR A 143 2.97 -6.11 -7.00
N ALA A 144 2.85 -4.79 -7.23
CA ALA A 144 1.80 -3.95 -6.67
C ALA A 144 0.90 -3.40 -7.79
N VAL A 145 -0.41 -3.63 -7.71
CA VAL A 145 -1.38 -3.02 -8.61
C VAL A 145 -1.96 -1.77 -7.95
N CYS A 146 -1.64 -0.63 -8.53
CA CYS A 146 -2.06 0.68 -8.05
C CYS A 146 -3.12 1.28 -8.97
N SER A 147 -4.21 1.78 -8.39
CA SER A 147 -5.25 2.52 -9.12
C SER A 147 -5.09 4.02 -8.87
N VAL A 148 -4.69 4.76 -9.90
CA VAL A 148 -4.55 6.22 -9.86
C VAL A 148 -5.81 6.85 -10.45
N ARG A 149 -6.38 7.84 -9.76
CA ARG A 149 -7.51 8.64 -10.21
C ARG A 149 -7.21 10.12 -10.03
N SER A 150 -7.48 10.90 -11.06
CA SER A 150 -7.37 12.35 -11.00
C SER A 150 -8.30 12.99 -12.01
N SER A 151 -8.88 14.12 -11.66
CA SER A 151 -9.58 15.02 -12.60
C SER A 151 -8.61 15.97 -13.31
N VAL A 152 -7.35 16.06 -12.84
CA VAL A 152 -6.32 16.94 -13.40
C VAL A 152 -5.20 16.13 -14.02
N ALA A 153 -4.99 16.29 -15.33
CA ALA A 153 -4.04 15.48 -16.10
C ALA A 153 -2.59 15.59 -15.59
N SER A 154 -2.13 16.80 -15.26
CA SER A 154 -0.78 17.03 -14.74
C SER A 154 -0.55 16.38 -13.37
N GLN A 155 -1.54 16.38 -12.50
CA GLN A 155 -1.45 15.69 -11.21
C GLN A 155 -1.48 14.16 -11.36
N LYS A 156 -2.27 13.64 -12.29
CA LYS A 156 -2.24 12.23 -12.66
C LYS A 156 -0.84 11.82 -13.12
N GLN A 157 -0.23 12.64 -13.99
CA GLN A 157 1.12 12.41 -14.48
C GLN A 157 2.14 12.45 -13.33
N MET A 158 2.07 13.45 -12.46
CA MET A 158 2.97 13.55 -11.29
C MET A 158 2.93 12.28 -10.43
N VAL A 159 1.75 11.72 -10.15
CA VAL A 159 1.64 10.47 -9.37
C VAL A 159 2.25 9.30 -10.13
N ARG A 160 2.03 9.21 -11.44
CA ARG A 160 2.66 8.18 -12.30
C ARG A 160 4.18 8.27 -12.29
N ASP A 161 4.72 9.48 -12.38
CA ASP A 161 6.17 9.70 -12.37
C ASP A 161 6.77 9.31 -11.02
N ARG A 162 6.11 9.59 -9.89
CA ARG A 162 6.54 9.12 -8.56
C ARG A 162 6.61 7.59 -8.50
N LEU A 163 5.58 6.90 -9.00
CA LEU A 163 5.56 5.44 -9.05
C LEU A 163 6.71 4.91 -9.92
N ARG A 164 6.91 5.49 -11.10
CA ARG A 164 7.95 5.10 -12.04
C ARG A 164 9.33 5.31 -11.44
N CYS A 165 9.64 6.52 -10.96
CA CYS A 165 10.93 6.83 -10.37
C CYS A 165 11.28 5.90 -9.21
N LEU A 166 10.34 5.66 -8.28
CA LEU A 166 10.57 4.74 -7.17
C LEU A 166 10.87 3.32 -7.68
N THR A 167 10.03 2.81 -8.58
CA THR A 167 10.14 1.43 -9.08
C THR A 167 11.43 1.22 -9.87
N GLU A 168 11.81 2.15 -10.73
CA GLU A 168 13.06 2.10 -11.50
C GLU A 168 14.30 2.14 -10.60
N GLN A 169 14.29 2.98 -9.54
CA GLN A 169 15.39 3.01 -8.56
C GLN A 169 15.51 1.69 -7.79
N LEU A 170 14.44 0.94 -7.64
CA LEU A 170 14.44 -0.40 -7.05
C LEU A 170 14.81 -1.50 -8.06
N GLY A 171 15.04 -1.15 -9.33
CA GLY A 171 15.36 -2.09 -10.40
C GLY A 171 14.13 -2.83 -10.96
N GLY A 172 12.94 -2.29 -10.73
CA GLY A 172 11.68 -2.80 -11.26
C GLY A 172 11.18 -2.01 -12.48
N ARG A 173 9.94 -2.29 -12.89
CA ARG A 173 9.26 -1.61 -14.00
C ARG A 173 7.84 -1.24 -13.63
N VAL A 174 7.28 -0.27 -14.32
CA VAL A 174 5.87 0.12 -14.21
C VAL A 174 5.19 -0.07 -15.55
N ASP A 175 4.16 -0.89 -15.57
CA ASP A 175 3.28 -1.08 -16.71
C ASP A 175 1.97 -0.33 -16.47
N VAL A 176 1.51 0.45 -17.45
CA VAL A 176 0.27 1.22 -17.35
C VAL A 176 -0.83 0.50 -18.12
N VAL A 177 -1.89 0.13 -17.41
CA VAL A 177 -3.05 -0.57 -17.98
C VAL A 177 -4.30 0.25 -17.75
N GLY A 178 -5.15 0.36 -18.79
CA GLY A 178 -6.45 1.03 -18.67
C GLY A 178 -6.33 2.54 -18.40
N ASP A 179 -5.50 3.22 -19.19
CA ASP A 179 -5.30 4.65 -19.04
C ASP A 179 -6.52 5.43 -19.53
N TYR A 180 -7.43 5.73 -18.60
CA TYR A 180 -8.56 6.62 -18.87
C TYR A 180 -8.09 8.08 -18.83
N PRO A 181 -8.58 8.96 -19.75
CA PRO A 181 -8.27 10.38 -19.69
C PRO A 181 -8.71 10.97 -18.35
N ALA A 182 -7.96 11.95 -17.86
CA ALA A 182 -8.41 12.79 -16.76
C ALA A 182 -9.62 13.61 -17.27
N TRP A 183 -10.68 13.68 -16.46
CA TRP A 183 -11.79 14.58 -16.74
C TRP A 183 -11.74 15.72 -15.73
N GLU A 184 -11.63 16.93 -16.23
CA GLU A 184 -11.85 18.12 -15.43
C GLU A 184 -13.35 18.30 -15.21
N TYR A 185 -13.74 18.76 -14.01
CA TYR A 185 -15.13 19.12 -13.76
C TYR A 185 -15.44 20.40 -14.53
N LEU A 186 -16.11 20.27 -15.66
CA LEU A 186 -16.68 21.39 -16.37
C LEU A 186 -18.08 21.63 -15.79
N SER A 187 -18.24 22.73 -15.08
CA SER A 187 -19.56 23.23 -14.68
C SER A 187 -20.28 23.76 -15.93
N LEU A 188 -20.90 22.86 -16.66
CA LEU A 188 -21.84 23.24 -17.70
C LEU A 188 -23.17 23.55 -17.05
N ILE A 189 -23.37 24.80 -16.70
CA ILE A 189 -24.70 25.32 -16.41
C ILE A 189 -25.32 25.61 -17.76
N HIS A 190 -26.14 24.70 -18.23
CA HIS A 190 -27.06 24.98 -19.33
C HIS A 190 -28.48 25.00 -18.80
N ILE A 191 -29.07 26.12 -19.01
CA ILE A 191 -30.49 26.41 -18.81
C ILE A 191 -31.29 25.75 -19.91
#